data_7a616f97c82ad27f14047337b271684b
#
_entry.id   7a616f97c82ad27f14047337b271684b
#
_cell.length_a   1.000
_cell.length_b   1.000
_cell.length_c   1.000
_cell.angle_alpha   90.00
_cell.angle_beta   90.00
_cell.angle_gamma   90.00
#
_symmetry.space_group_name_H-M   'P 1'
#
loop_
_entity.id
_entity.type
_entity.pdbx_description
1 polymer ?
#
loop_
_entity_poly.entity_id
_entity_poly.type
_entity_poly.pdbx_seq_one_letter_code
_entity_poly.pdbx_strand_id
1 'polypeptide(L)'
;MSKKSIGLLSAALGAIALIGVPAESYGASAIEKFYKVKGLRMVVGSGAGGGYDTYTRTFTRHFYRYIPGQPRIIVQNMPGASGIRATNFGYTKAPRDGSWMMATYQSLIDENLLGNRKIKFDVKKFNWIGSIGKTHHLCVTWKGRSKILNLKQAIGTPLAVSATGRAGNSATVPLLLNQTVGTKFKVIAGYSTTGARLALERGEVDAICGLGYSTLMSSNPDWFLKDRINIIAQIALKRHKDFPNVPSAIELVSKADRRVYEFFGVAQQMGRPYVAPPKVPADKIKALRTAFNATVVDKAFLKDMKRLRLSTDPLTGQQMEKLIDKLYSYDQVVLNRVGELFGIAKAERTYACKKFAKDPSVCKKKKKKKKKKKSS
;
A
#
# COMPACT_ATOMS: atom_id res chain seq x y z
N MET A 1 -55.72 7.97 -82.89
CA MET A 1 -54.48 8.49 -82.33
C MET A 1 -54.38 8.08 -80.87
N SER A 2 -53.56 7.07 -80.57
CA SER A 2 -53.45 6.38 -79.29
C SER A 2 -52.15 6.71 -78.60
N LYS A 3 -52.17 7.07 -77.32
CA LYS A 3 -50.99 7.13 -76.46
C LYS A 3 -51.07 6.02 -75.42
N LYS A 4 -50.11 5.13 -75.52
CA LYS A 4 -49.84 4.05 -74.58
C LYS A 4 -49.22 4.60 -73.26
N SER A 5 -49.80 4.26 -72.12
CA SER A 5 -49.19 4.51 -70.81
C SER A 5 -48.51 3.24 -70.33
N ILE A 6 -47.22 3.34 -70.03
CA ILE A 6 -46.35 2.28 -69.45
C ILE A 6 -46.44 2.43 -67.94
N GLY A 7 -46.91 1.39 -67.24
CA GLY A 7 -46.91 1.35 -65.79
C GLY A 7 -45.52 0.93 -65.26
N LEU A 8 -44.95 1.73 -64.32
CA LEU A 8 -43.77 1.35 -63.56
C LEU A 8 -44.15 0.54 -62.29
N LEU A 9 -43.66 -0.69 -62.21
CA LEU A 9 -43.69 -1.46 -60.98
C LEU A 9 -42.56 -0.92 -60.07
N SER A 10 -42.92 -0.35 -58.90
CA SER A 10 -42.01 0.02 -57.89
C SER A 10 -41.82 -1.16 -56.91
N ALA A 11 -40.64 -1.79 -56.95
CA ALA A 11 -40.23 -2.78 -55.96
C ALA A 11 -39.81 -2.07 -54.65
N ALA A 12 -40.57 -2.25 -53.58
CA ALA A 12 -40.22 -1.79 -52.25
C ALA A 12 -39.23 -2.78 -51.61
N LEU A 13 -37.93 -2.44 -51.58
CA LEU A 13 -36.96 -3.13 -50.72
C LEU A 13 -37.20 -2.71 -49.26
N GLY A 14 -37.71 -3.63 -48.46
CA GLY A 14 -37.80 -3.47 -47.01
C GLY A 14 -36.41 -3.55 -46.38
N ALA A 15 -35.84 -2.43 -45.92
CA ALA A 15 -34.65 -2.40 -45.09
C ALA A 15 -34.99 -2.91 -43.68
N ILE A 16 -34.60 -4.13 -43.36
CA ILE A 16 -34.59 -4.65 -41.98
C ILE A 16 -33.52 -3.91 -41.22
N ALA A 17 -33.87 -2.89 -40.46
CA ALA A 17 -32.98 -2.26 -39.49
C ALA A 17 -32.69 -3.27 -38.36
N LEU A 18 -31.51 -3.89 -38.39
CA LEU A 18 -30.98 -4.60 -37.24
C LEU A 18 -30.79 -3.58 -36.11
N ILE A 19 -31.74 -3.54 -35.18
CA ILE A 19 -31.61 -2.80 -33.93
C ILE A 19 -30.54 -3.55 -33.12
N GLY A 20 -29.29 -3.11 -33.25
CA GLY A 20 -28.18 -3.56 -32.40
C GLY A 20 -28.49 -3.16 -30.98
N VAL A 21 -28.98 -4.11 -30.16
CA VAL A 21 -29.07 -3.94 -28.70
C VAL A 21 -27.66 -3.76 -28.20
N PRO A 22 -27.30 -2.63 -27.54
CA PRO A 22 -25.96 -2.40 -27.10
C PRO A 22 -25.56 -3.48 -26.08
N ALA A 23 -24.53 -4.28 -26.41
CA ALA A 23 -23.98 -5.35 -25.56
C ALA A 23 -23.59 -4.86 -24.15
N GLU A 24 -23.38 -3.54 -24.00
CA GLU A 24 -23.08 -2.92 -22.70
C GLU A 24 -24.25 -2.97 -21.71
N SER A 25 -25.49 -2.92 -22.16
CA SER A 25 -26.66 -2.96 -21.29
C SER A 25 -26.89 -4.32 -20.65
N TYR A 26 -26.60 -5.42 -21.36
CA TYR A 26 -26.76 -6.77 -20.81
C TYR A 26 -25.67 -7.13 -19.80
N GLY A 27 -24.41 -6.70 -20.07
CA GLY A 27 -23.29 -6.89 -19.14
C GLY A 27 -23.44 -6.11 -17.84
N ALA A 28 -23.94 -4.87 -17.89
CA ALA A 28 -24.22 -4.06 -16.70
C ALA A 28 -25.28 -4.73 -15.81
N SER A 29 -26.35 -5.26 -16.39
CA SER A 29 -27.42 -5.99 -15.69
C SER A 29 -26.90 -7.26 -14.99
N ALA A 30 -26.02 -8.03 -15.64
CA ALA A 30 -25.42 -9.25 -15.05
C ALA A 30 -24.50 -8.93 -13.86
N ILE A 31 -23.70 -7.88 -13.98
CA ILE A 31 -22.82 -7.41 -12.89
C ILE A 31 -23.64 -6.89 -11.71
N GLU A 32 -24.68 -6.14 -11.99
CA GLU A 32 -25.60 -5.63 -10.97
C GLU A 32 -26.24 -6.77 -10.18
N LYS A 33 -26.82 -7.75 -10.87
CA LYS A 33 -27.42 -8.95 -10.25
C LYS A 33 -26.39 -9.70 -9.40
N PHE A 34 -25.16 -9.86 -9.93
CA PHE A 34 -24.07 -10.53 -9.19
C PHE A 34 -23.81 -9.85 -7.86
N TYR A 35 -23.52 -8.54 -7.85
CA TYR A 35 -23.17 -7.83 -6.62
C TYR A 35 -24.36 -7.69 -5.66
N LYS A 36 -25.56 -7.50 -6.16
CA LYS A 36 -26.79 -7.46 -5.34
C LYS A 36 -27.01 -8.75 -4.55
N VAL A 37 -26.70 -9.91 -5.15
CA VAL A 37 -26.87 -11.23 -4.52
C VAL A 37 -25.66 -11.61 -3.65
N LYS A 38 -24.44 -11.46 -4.18
CA LYS A 38 -23.21 -11.95 -3.50
C LYS A 38 -22.70 -10.98 -2.45
N GLY A 39 -22.93 -9.69 -2.61
CA GLY A 39 -22.26 -8.68 -1.80
C GLY A 39 -20.77 -8.57 -2.08
N LEU A 40 -20.04 -7.82 -1.25
CA LEU A 40 -18.59 -7.67 -1.29
C LEU A 40 -17.98 -7.89 0.10
N ARG A 41 -16.90 -8.64 0.19
CA ARG A 41 -16.09 -8.78 1.39
C ARG A 41 -14.80 -7.98 1.24
N MET A 42 -14.51 -7.16 2.23
CA MET A 42 -13.29 -6.35 2.31
C MET A 42 -12.44 -6.84 3.49
N VAL A 43 -11.36 -7.58 3.22
CA VAL A 43 -10.44 -8.07 4.25
C VAL A 43 -9.39 -7.01 4.54
N VAL A 44 -9.20 -6.71 5.83
CA VAL A 44 -8.24 -5.70 6.30
C VAL A 44 -7.14 -6.38 7.10
N GLY A 45 -5.88 -6.17 6.69
CA GLY A 45 -4.71 -6.81 7.32
C GLY A 45 -4.34 -6.26 8.71
N SER A 46 -5.06 -5.24 9.21
CA SER A 46 -4.84 -4.65 10.54
C SER A 46 -5.93 -5.02 11.53
N GLY A 47 -5.65 -4.84 12.81
CA GLY A 47 -6.67 -4.87 13.85
C GLY A 47 -7.66 -3.71 13.75
N ALA A 48 -8.81 -3.83 14.42
CA ALA A 48 -9.85 -2.80 14.49
C ALA A 48 -9.26 -1.49 15.06
N GLY A 49 -9.71 -0.34 14.53
CA GLY A 49 -9.22 0.99 14.91
C GLY A 49 -7.79 1.32 14.45
N GLY A 50 -7.13 0.41 13.74
CA GLY A 50 -5.86 0.69 13.06
C GLY A 50 -6.07 1.55 11.81
N GLY A 51 -5.01 2.23 11.33
CA GLY A 51 -5.13 3.14 10.19
C GLY A 51 -5.75 2.51 8.94
N TYR A 52 -5.35 1.30 8.57
CA TYR A 52 -5.96 0.59 7.44
C TYR A 52 -7.44 0.28 7.66
N ASP A 53 -7.83 -0.08 8.90
CA ASP A 53 -9.23 -0.35 9.24
C ASP A 53 -10.09 0.92 9.17
N THR A 54 -9.62 2.02 9.76
CA THR A 54 -10.32 3.31 9.74
C THR A 54 -10.52 3.81 8.31
N TYR A 55 -9.47 3.81 7.48
CA TYR A 55 -9.57 4.16 6.07
C TYR A 55 -10.56 3.27 5.32
N THR A 56 -10.48 1.95 5.51
CA THR A 56 -11.33 0.99 4.81
C THR A 56 -12.80 1.14 5.19
N ARG A 57 -13.11 1.30 6.48
CA ARG A 57 -14.51 1.51 6.93
C ARG A 57 -15.07 2.83 6.44
N THR A 58 -14.26 3.89 6.41
CA THR A 58 -14.68 5.16 5.85
C THR A 58 -14.93 5.03 4.33
N PHE A 59 -14.00 4.39 3.61
CA PHE A 59 -14.13 4.15 2.18
C PHE A 59 -15.37 3.32 1.83
N THR A 60 -15.61 2.21 2.50
CA THR A 60 -16.70 1.27 2.18
C THR A 60 -18.08 1.87 2.41
N ARG A 61 -18.24 2.85 3.33
CA ARG A 61 -19.51 3.60 3.54
C ARG A 61 -19.92 4.45 2.34
N HIS A 62 -19.00 4.71 1.42
CA HIS A 62 -19.26 5.48 0.21
C HIS A 62 -19.12 4.62 -1.06
N PHE A 63 -18.20 3.67 -1.05
CA PHE A 63 -17.83 2.84 -2.20
C PHE A 63 -18.98 2.00 -2.74
N TYR A 64 -19.81 1.44 -1.85
CA TYR A 64 -20.92 0.58 -2.26
C TYR A 64 -21.89 1.28 -3.22
N ARG A 65 -22.06 2.60 -3.10
CA ARG A 65 -22.99 3.40 -3.93
C ARG A 65 -22.62 3.41 -5.41
N TYR A 66 -21.36 3.22 -5.71
CA TYR A 66 -20.80 3.25 -7.06
C TYR A 66 -20.60 1.87 -7.66
N ILE A 67 -20.74 0.82 -6.88
CA ILE A 67 -20.72 -0.55 -7.40
C ILE A 67 -22.10 -0.87 -7.96
N PRO A 68 -22.20 -1.39 -9.21
CA PRO A 68 -23.49 -1.85 -9.75
C PRO A 68 -24.21 -2.78 -8.79
N GLY A 69 -25.50 -2.58 -8.55
CA GLY A 69 -26.29 -3.34 -7.59
C GLY A 69 -26.13 -2.93 -6.13
N GLN A 70 -25.32 -1.92 -5.82
CA GLN A 70 -25.10 -1.33 -4.49
C GLN A 70 -24.97 -2.40 -3.38
N PRO A 71 -23.98 -3.29 -3.47
CA PRO A 71 -23.88 -4.46 -2.60
C PRO A 71 -23.69 -4.09 -1.14
N ARG A 72 -24.16 -4.96 -0.25
CA ARG A 72 -23.69 -4.96 1.14
C ARG A 72 -22.20 -5.25 1.15
N ILE A 73 -21.40 -4.39 1.83
CA ILE A 73 -19.98 -4.60 2.03
C ILE A 73 -19.71 -5.02 3.47
N ILE A 74 -19.07 -6.18 3.64
CA ILE A 74 -18.65 -6.69 4.95
C ILE A 74 -17.15 -6.46 5.12
N VAL A 75 -16.78 -5.61 6.09
CA VAL A 75 -15.38 -5.37 6.44
C VAL A 75 -14.95 -6.35 7.53
N GLN A 76 -13.93 -7.16 7.25
CA GLN A 76 -13.41 -8.20 8.15
C GLN A 76 -11.93 -7.97 8.45
N ASN A 77 -11.58 -7.80 9.72
CA ASN A 77 -10.19 -7.71 10.14
C ASN A 77 -9.53 -9.09 10.20
N MET A 78 -8.34 -9.21 9.62
CA MET A 78 -7.51 -10.42 9.68
C MET A 78 -6.07 -10.01 10.00
N PRO A 79 -5.79 -9.56 11.23
CA PRO A 79 -4.46 -9.11 11.62
C PRO A 79 -3.46 -10.28 11.66
N GLY A 80 -2.19 -9.96 11.58
CA GLY A 80 -1.07 -10.89 11.73
C GLY A 80 0.07 -10.62 10.77
N ALA A 81 1.28 -10.66 11.30
CA ALA A 81 2.55 -10.48 10.58
C ALA A 81 2.56 -9.26 9.64
N SER A 82 2.11 -8.09 10.15
CA SER A 82 2.00 -6.84 9.36
C SER A 82 1.18 -7.00 8.07
N GLY A 83 0.04 -7.72 8.15
CA GLY A 83 -0.87 -7.92 7.01
C GLY A 83 -0.51 -9.09 6.08
N ILE A 84 0.61 -9.77 6.27
CA ILE A 84 0.99 -10.95 5.46
C ILE A 84 -0.12 -12.00 5.51
N ARG A 85 -0.72 -12.26 6.69
CA ARG A 85 -1.80 -13.24 6.84
C ARG A 85 -2.97 -12.94 5.93
N ALA A 86 -3.50 -11.72 5.98
CA ALA A 86 -4.64 -11.29 5.17
C ALA A 86 -4.33 -11.32 3.66
N THR A 87 -3.14 -10.82 3.28
CA THR A 87 -2.76 -10.73 1.87
C THR A 87 -2.47 -12.12 1.27
N ASN A 88 -1.84 -13.03 2.03
CA ASN A 88 -1.69 -14.42 1.63
C ASN A 88 -3.06 -15.11 1.45
N PHE A 89 -3.99 -14.92 2.42
CA PHE A 89 -5.35 -15.45 2.31
C PHE A 89 -6.03 -14.94 1.03
N GLY A 90 -6.02 -13.65 0.80
CA GLY A 90 -6.63 -13.03 -0.38
C GLY A 90 -6.07 -13.55 -1.69
N TYR A 91 -4.76 -13.83 -1.74
CA TYR A 91 -4.13 -14.36 -2.95
C TYR A 91 -4.38 -15.85 -3.19
N THR A 92 -4.37 -16.66 -2.11
CA THR A 92 -4.36 -18.13 -2.24
C THR A 92 -5.71 -18.79 -2.01
N LYS A 93 -6.62 -18.16 -1.23
CA LYS A 93 -7.84 -18.76 -0.73
C LYS A 93 -9.12 -18.00 -1.04
N ALA A 94 -9.06 -16.66 -1.20
CA ALA A 94 -10.24 -15.87 -1.49
C ALA A 94 -10.86 -16.26 -2.84
N PRO A 95 -12.20 -16.28 -2.97
CA PRO A 95 -12.88 -16.45 -4.24
C PRO A 95 -12.39 -15.47 -5.30
N ARG A 96 -12.33 -15.94 -6.53
CA ARG A 96 -11.85 -15.16 -7.69
C ARG A 96 -12.99 -14.67 -8.58
N ASP A 97 -14.18 -14.58 -8.00
CA ASP A 97 -15.42 -14.20 -8.69
C ASP A 97 -15.69 -12.69 -8.66
N GLY A 98 -14.84 -11.89 -7.99
CA GLY A 98 -15.01 -10.45 -7.85
C GLY A 98 -15.71 -10.02 -6.56
N SER A 99 -16.17 -10.96 -5.72
CA SER A 99 -16.85 -10.67 -4.45
C SER A 99 -15.88 -10.40 -3.26
N TRP A 100 -14.58 -10.41 -3.49
CA TRP A 100 -13.56 -10.20 -2.45
C TRP A 100 -12.53 -9.14 -2.83
N MET A 101 -12.21 -8.27 -1.89
CA MET A 101 -11.11 -7.31 -1.97
C MET A 101 -10.31 -7.32 -0.67
N MET A 102 -9.07 -6.84 -0.72
CA MET A 102 -8.19 -6.69 0.42
C MET A 102 -7.68 -5.26 0.52
N ALA A 103 -7.67 -4.70 1.74
CA ALA A 103 -6.86 -3.56 2.10
C ALA A 103 -5.51 -4.10 2.60
N THR A 104 -4.51 -4.10 1.72
CA THR A 104 -3.18 -4.63 2.00
C THR A 104 -2.22 -3.55 2.49
N TYR A 105 -1.11 -3.96 3.11
CA TYR A 105 -0.07 -3.02 3.52
C TYR A 105 0.83 -2.67 2.34
N GLN A 106 1.16 -1.39 2.18
CA GLN A 106 2.09 -0.93 1.13
C GLN A 106 3.47 -1.59 1.25
N SER A 107 3.97 -1.81 2.48
CA SER A 107 5.26 -2.46 2.73
C SER A 107 5.34 -3.91 2.22
N LEU A 108 4.21 -4.57 1.98
CA LEU A 108 4.21 -5.93 1.44
C LEU A 108 4.62 -6.00 -0.03
N ILE A 109 4.56 -4.88 -0.74
CA ILE A 109 5.09 -4.75 -2.11
C ILE A 109 6.62 -4.87 -2.07
N ASP A 110 7.25 -4.13 -1.15
CA ASP A 110 8.70 -4.16 -0.95
C ASP A 110 9.15 -5.54 -0.45
N GLU A 111 8.48 -6.07 0.54
CA GLU A 111 8.79 -7.39 1.14
C GLU A 111 8.68 -8.53 0.11
N ASN A 112 7.75 -8.45 -0.85
CA ASN A 112 7.64 -9.41 -1.94
C ASN A 112 8.87 -9.34 -2.85
N LEU A 113 9.27 -8.12 -3.24
CA LEU A 113 10.43 -7.87 -4.09
C LEU A 113 11.75 -8.27 -3.39
N LEU A 114 11.83 -8.08 -2.07
CA LEU A 114 13.01 -8.40 -1.27
C LEU A 114 13.09 -9.89 -0.87
N GLY A 115 12.08 -10.71 -1.21
CA GLY A 115 12.11 -12.15 -1.10
C GLY A 115 11.74 -12.73 0.25
N ASN A 116 10.93 -12.04 1.02
CA ASN A 116 10.38 -12.59 2.26
C ASN A 116 9.61 -13.89 1.99
N ARG A 117 10.15 -15.03 2.47
CA ARG A 117 9.61 -16.38 2.20
C ARG A 117 8.25 -16.65 2.84
N LYS A 118 7.81 -15.82 3.80
CA LYS A 118 6.46 -15.91 4.39
C LYS A 118 5.38 -15.40 3.44
N ILE A 119 5.76 -14.70 2.38
CA ILE A 119 4.87 -14.17 1.35
C ILE A 119 4.58 -15.25 0.31
N LYS A 120 3.29 -15.58 0.15
CA LYS A 120 2.77 -16.59 -0.79
C LYS A 120 2.09 -15.94 -2.01
N PHE A 121 2.22 -14.63 -2.19
CA PHE A 121 1.63 -13.89 -3.30
C PHE A 121 2.70 -13.29 -4.21
N ASP A 122 2.27 -12.90 -5.39
CA ASP A 122 3.03 -12.11 -6.35
C ASP A 122 2.28 -10.79 -6.55
N VAL A 123 2.89 -9.69 -6.18
CA VAL A 123 2.24 -8.36 -6.25
C VAL A 123 1.88 -7.96 -7.68
N LYS A 124 2.60 -8.47 -8.69
CA LYS A 124 2.31 -8.23 -10.11
C LYS A 124 1.08 -8.96 -10.63
N LYS A 125 0.62 -9.98 -9.89
CA LYS A 125 -0.55 -10.79 -10.29
C LYS A 125 -1.84 -10.38 -9.62
N PHE A 126 -1.80 -9.48 -8.65
CA PHE A 126 -3.00 -8.88 -8.09
C PHE A 126 -3.70 -7.97 -9.10
N ASN A 127 -5.00 -7.88 -9.00
CA ASN A 127 -5.77 -6.82 -9.66
C ASN A 127 -5.76 -5.58 -8.73
N TRP A 128 -4.92 -4.62 -9.01
CA TRP A 128 -4.85 -3.37 -8.28
C TRP A 128 -6.08 -2.52 -8.59
N ILE A 129 -6.85 -2.17 -7.56
CA ILE A 129 -8.07 -1.37 -7.71
C ILE A 129 -7.73 0.12 -7.56
N GLY A 130 -6.89 0.46 -6.61
CA GLY A 130 -6.38 1.79 -6.38
C GLY A 130 -5.79 1.97 -4.99
N SER A 131 -5.36 3.18 -4.67
CA SER A 131 -4.94 3.59 -3.33
C SER A 131 -5.59 4.92 -2.96
N ILE A 132 -6.11 5.05 -1.73
CA ILE A 132 -6.78 6.29 -1.30
C ILE A 132 -5.79 7.45 -1.11
N GLY A 133 -4.55 7.17 -0.79
CA GLY A 133 -3.60 8.26 -0.57
C GLY A 133 -2.20 7.82 -0.20
N LYS A 134 -1.31 8.80 -0.15
CA LYS A 134 0.08 8.66 0.28
C LYS A 134 0.18 8.51 1.78
N THR A 135 1.28 7.96 2.26
CA THR A 135 1.59 7.89 3.67
C THR A 135 2.84 8.70 3.98
N HIS A 136 2.75 9.61 4.92
CA HIS A 136 3.88 10.33 5.48
C HIS A 136 4.19 9.73 6.85
N HIS A 137 5.31 9.04 6.98
CA HIS A 137 5.65 8.37 8.23
C HIS A 137 6.41 9.27 9.19
N LEU A 138 6.11 9.12 10.47
CA LEU A 138 6.75 9.85 11.56
C LEU A 138 7.45 8.87 12.51
N CYS A 139 8.50 9.37 13.18
CA CYS A 139 8.99 8.84 14.44
C CYS A 139 8.66 9.83 15.55
N VAL A 140 8.08 9.35 16.63
CA VAL A 140 7.63 10.17 17.75
C VAL A 140 8.04 9.59 19.09
N THR A 141 8.32 10.47 20.07
CA THR A 141 8.53 10.13 21.48
C THR A 141 7.48 10.84 22.33
N TRP A 142 7.29 10.41 23.60
CA TRP A 142 6.32 11.04 24.48
C TRP A 142 6.93 12.23 25.19
N LYS A 143 6.35 13.42 24.99
CA LYS A 143 6.80 14.66 25.66
C LYS A 143 6.58 14.55 27.17
N GLY A 144 7.53 15.04 27.94
CA GLY A 144 7.49 14.95 29.42
C GLY A 144 8.10 13.67 30.01
N ARG A 145 8.27 12.60 29.21
CA ARG A 145 9.04 11.40 29.62
C ARG A 145 10.34 11.24 28.84
N SER A 146 10.33 11.53 27.55
CA SER A 146 11.51 11.39 26.72
C SER A 146 12.37 12.66 26.74
N LYS A 147 13.68 12.48 26.94
CA LYS A 147 14.68 13.53 26.72
C LYS A 147 15.06 13.71 25.25
N ILE A 148 14.55 12.83 24.37
CA ILE A 148 14.84 12.84 22.94
C ILE A 148 13.80 13.67 22.23
N LEU A 149 14.21 14.86 21.79
CA LEU A 149 13.34 15.86 21.15
C LEU A 149 13.50 15.88 19.62
N ASN A 150 14.58 15.32 19.10
CA ASN A 150 14.88 15.31 17.66
C ASN A 150 15.76 14.09 17.29
N LEU A 151 15.92 13.86 15.98
CA LEU A 151 16.66 12.71 15.48
C LEU A 151 18.16 12.73 15.84
N LYS A 152 18.79 13.90 15.93
CA LYS A 152 20.21 14.01 16.31
C LYS A 152 20.45 13.48 17.72
N GLN A 153 19.55 13.76 18.67
CA GLN A 153 19.63 13.25 20.04
C GLN A 153 19.37 11.74 20.14
N ALA A 154 18.63 11.17 19.15
CA ALA A 154 18.39 9.73 19.07
C ALA A 154 19.61 8.94 18.56
N ILE A 155 20.60 9.60 17.93
CA ILE A 155 21.82 8.95 17.44
C ILE A 155 22.58 8.38 18.65
N GLY A 156 22.94 7.09 18.57
CA GLY A 156 23.65 6.41 19.64
C GLY A 156 22.82 6.06 20.88
N THR A 157 21.59 6.60 21.02
CA THR A 157 20.72 6.39 22.20
C THR A 157 19.82 5.17 22.01
N PRO A 158 19.87 4.17 22.90
CA PRO A 158 18.94 3.04 22.87
C PRO A 158 17.52 3.50 23.22
N LEU A 159 16.55 3.22 22.34
CA LEU A 159 15.13 3.46 22.58
C LEU A 159 14.33 2.19 22.23
N ALA A 160 13.42 1.78 23.11
CA ALA A 160 12.45 0.72 22.83
C ALA A 160 11.38 1.27 21.86
N VAL A 161 11.21 0.61 20.71
CA VAL A 161 10.28 1.04 19.67
C VAL A 161 9.28 -0.07 19.36
N SER A 162 7.99 0.20 19.52
CA SER A 162 6.94 -0.78 19.23
C SER A 162 6.75 -1.00 17.74
N ALA A 163 6.51 -2.26 17.34
CA ALA A 163 6.21 -2.63 15.97
C ALA A 163 5.09 -3.66 15.85
N THR A 164 4.34 -3.60 14.76
CA THR A 164 3.25 -4.55 14.48
C THR A 164 3.74 -5.91 13.99
N GLY A 165 4.97 -5.95 13.45
CA GLY A 165 5.62 -7.14 12.92
C GLY A 165 6.81 -6.72 12.05
N ARG A 166 7.69 -7.67 11.72
CA ARG A 166 8.96 -7.38 11.03
C ARG A 166 8.80 -6.80 9.63
N ALA A 167 7.73 -7.14 8.92
CA ALA A 167 7.45 -6.67 7.56
C ALA A 167 6.69 -5.33 7.51
N GLY A 168 6.36 -4.72 8.65
CA GLY A 168 5.65 -3.45 8.71
C GLY A 168 6.61 -2.27 8.83
N ASN A 169 6.17 -1.10 8.33
CA ASN A 169 6.96 0.13 8.43
C ASN A 169 7.34 0.49 9.87
N SER A 170 6.55 0.07 10.86
CA SER A 170 6.87 0.23 12.28
C SER A 170 8.12 -0.55 12.72
N ALA A 171 8.59 -1.53 11.96
CA ALA A 171 9.85 -2.23 12.19
C ALA A 171 10.91 -1.81 11.17
N THR A 172 10.56 -1.72 9.89
CA THR A 172 11.55 -1.40 8.83
C THR A 172 12.09 0.02 8.95
N VAL A 173 11.27 0.99 9.36
CA VAL A 173 11.72 2.38 9.56
C VAL A 173 12.77 2.52 10.65
N PRO A 174 12.58 2.05 11.90
CA PRO A 174 13.63 2.15 12.91
C PRO A 174 14.88 1.36 12.54
N LEU A 175 14.76 0.20 11.87
CA LEU A 175 15.93 -0.54 11.38
C LEU A 175 16.70 0.24 10.29
N LEU A 176 15.96 0.91 9.38
CA LEU A 176 16.57 1.78 8.38
C LEU A 176 17.34 2.93 9.04
N LEU A 177 16.76 3.60 10.03
CA LEU A 177 17.43 4.69 10.78
C LEU A 177 18.65 4.19 11.55
N ASN A 178 18.59 3.01 12.15
CA ASN A 178 19.76 2.41 12.84
C ASN A 178 20.94 2.27 11.89
N GLN A 179 20.71 1.83 10.65
CA GLN A 179 21.76 1.52 9.69
C GLN A 179 22.26 2.73 8.89
N THR A 180 21.42 3.77 8.75
CA THR A 180 21.74 4.91 7.86
C THR A 180 22.06 6.19 8.62
N VAL A 181 21.50 6.38 9.83
CA VAL A 181 21.65 7.59 10.64
C VAL A 181 22.44 7.29 11.94
N GLY A 182 22.50 6.01 12.35
CA GLY A 182 23.24 5.61 13.55
C GLY A 182 22.42 5.64 14.84
N THR A 183 21.08 5.57 14.74
CA THR A 183 20.24 5.34 15.92
C THR A 183 20.45 3.93 16.49
N LYS A 184 20.00 3.69 17.75
CA LYS A 184 20.09 2.37 18.41
C LYS A 184 18.72 1.88 18.84
N PHE A 185 17.73 2.00 17.97
CA PHE A 185 16.37 1.60 18.26
C PHE A 185 16.25 0.08 18.44
N LYS A 186 15.66 -0.34 19.56
CA LYS A 186 15.34 -1.74 19.88
C LYS A 186 13.89 -2.00 19.49
N VAL A 187 13.67 -2.72 18.37
CA VAL A 187 12.33 -2.99 17.83
C VAL A 187 11.68 -4.14 18.59
N ILE A 188 10.54 -3.86 19.22
CA ILE A 188 9.70 -4.82 19.95
C ILE A 188 8.46 -5.09 19.10
N ALA A 189 8.41 -6.25 18.45
CA ALA A 189 7.32 -6.64 17.57
C ALA A 189 6.19 -7.36 18.34
N GLY A 190 4.97 -7.37 17.76
CA GLY A 190 3.81 -8.06 18.32
C GLY A 190 2.65 -7.14 18.71
N TYR A 191 2.86 -5.84 18.70
CA TYR A 191 1.79 -4.88 18.98
C TYR A 191 0.77 -4.80 17.85
N SER A 192 -0.51 -4.57 18.19
CA SER A 192 -1.44 -3.98 17.23
C SER A 192 -1.12 -2.49 17.04
N THR A 193 -1.60 -1.86 15.97
CA THR A 193 -1.40 -0.41 15.78
C THR A 193 -1.96 0.40 16.95
N THR A 194 -3.11 -0.01 17.51
CA THR A 194 -3.72 0.63 18.70
C THR A 194 -2.90 0.35 19.94
N GLY A 195 -2.48 -0.92 20.15
CA GLY A 195 -1.64 -1.31 21.28
C GLY A 195 -0.30 -0.57 21.31
N ALA A 196 0.33 -0.34 20.16
CA ALA A 196 1.56 0.43 20.06
C ALA A 196 1.40 1.87 20.58
N ARG A 197 0.27 2.52 20.24
CA ARG A 197 -0.03 3.87 20.74
C ARG A 197 -0.26 3.91 22.24
N LEU A 198 -1.04 2.96 22.76
CA LEU A 198 -1.26 2.83 24.20
C LEU A 198 0.04 2.53 24.97
N ALA A 199 0.91 1.69 24.42
CA ALA A 199 2.21 1.38 25.02
C ALA A 199 3.10 2.65 25.12
N LEU A 200 3.09 3.52 24.11
CA LEU A 200 3.79 4.80 24.18
C LEU A 200 3.16 5.72 25.25
N GLU A 201 1.85 5.83 25.30
CA GLU A 201 1.13 6.64 26.31
C GLU A 201 1.43 6.17 27.74
N ARG A 202 1.56 4.86 27.96
CA ARG A 202 1.86 4.27 29.28
C ARG A 202 3.34 4.24 29.62
N GLY A 203 4.23 4.50 28.64
CA GLY A 203 5.68 4.43 28.85
C GLY A 203 6.25 3.01 28.80
N GLU A 204 5.52 2.04 28.24
CA GLU A 204 6.01 0.68 28.01
C GLU A 204 7.05 0.65 26.87
N VAL A 205 6.99 1.63 25.97
CA VAL A 205 7.99 1.87 24.93
C VAL A 205 8.35 3.35 24.89
N ASP A 206 9.56 3.66 24.38
CA ASP A 206 10.07 5.03 24.33
C ASP A 206 9.63 5.80 23.09
N ALA A 207 9.39 5.07 21.99
CA ALA A 207 9.07 5.67 20.70
C ALA A 207 8.17 4.80 19.84
N ILE A 208 7.53 5.45 18.87
CA ILE A 208 6.86 4.82 17.73
C ILE A 208 7.46 5.40 16.47
N CYS A 209 7.88 4.54 15.55
CA CYS A 209 8.35 4.93 14.22
C CYS A 209 7.52 4.26 13.12
N GLY A 210 7.47 4.88 11.93
CA GLY A 210 6.84 4.26 10.76
C GLY A 210 5.31 4.22 10.79
N LEU A 211 4.65 4.96 11.68
CA LEU A 211 3.21 5.20 11.60
C LEU A 211 2.91 6.45 10.77
N GLY A 212 1.86 6.37 9.97
CA GLY A 212 1.44 7.49 9.13
C GLY A 212 0.87 8.66 9.93
N TYR A 213 1.27 9.88 9.62
CA TYR A 213 0.78 11.10 10.24
C TYR A 213 -0.75 11.18 10.30
N SER A 214 -1.43 10.97 9.16
CA SER A 214 -2.89 11.00 9.12
C SER A 214 -3.56 9.96 10.00
N THR A 215 -2.93 8.78 10.18
CA THR A 215 -3.41 7.76 11.12
C THR A 215 -3.31 8.24 12.56
N LEU A 216 -2.16 8.81 12.94
CA LEU A 216 -1.95 9.36 14.28
C LEU A 216 -2.90 10.53 14.54
N MET A 217 -3.02 11.45 13.59
CA MET A 217 -3.88 12.62 13.69
C MET A 217 -5.37 12.26 13.79
N SER A 218 -5.80 11.19 13.10
CA SER A 218 -7.18 10.70 13.18
C SER A 218 -7.48 9.96 14.47
N SER A 219 -6.54 9.16 14.97
CA SER A 219 -6.75 8.28 16.14
C SER A 219 -6.41 8.94 17.46
N ASN A 220 -5.43 9.82 17.49
CA ASN A 220 -4.91 10.48 18.68
C ASN A 220 -4.68 11.98 18.41
N PRO A 221 -5.70 12.74 18.01
CA PRO A 221 -5.56 14.16 17.68
C PRO A 221 -4.93 14.99 18.81
N ASP A 222 -5.22 14.63 20.05
CA ASP A 222 -4.68 15.31 21.24
C ASP A 222 -3.15 15.22 21.34
N TRP A 223 -2.52 14.25 20.72
CA TRP A 223 -1.06 14.17 20.67
C TRP A 223 -0.45 15.41 20.01
N PHE A 224 -1.11 15.91 18.97
CA PHE A 224 -0.68 17.08 18.21
C PHE A 224 -1.30 18.38 18.77
N LEU A 225 -2.61 18.38 19.05
CA LEU A 225 -3.35 19.57 19.46
C LEU A 225 -2.97 20.04 20.88
N LYS A 226 -2.57 19.10 21.76
CA LYS A 226 -2.13 19.38 23.14
C LYS A 226 -0.62 19.19 23.31
N ASP A 227 0.12 19.16 22.20
CA ASP A 227 1.58 19.09 22.18
C ASP A 227 2.18 17.98 23.10
N ARG A 228 1.62 16.75 23.03
CA ARG A 228 2.00 15.64 23.90
C ARG A 228 3.18 14.81 23.42
N ILE A 229 3.59 15.00 22.16
CA ILE A 229 4.66 14.21 21.54
C ILE A 229 5.76 15.11 20.95
N ASN A 230 6.97 14.58 20.91
CA ASN A 230 8.04 15.12 20.10
C ASN A 230 8.06 14.39 18.77
N ILE A 231 7.98 15.09 17.66
CA ILE A 231 8.20 14.50 16.33
C ILE A 231 9.70 14.54 16.07
N ILE A 232 10.38 13.40 16.25
CA ILE A 232 11.83 13.35 16.18
C ILE A 232 12.36 13.19 14.76
N ALA A 233 11.57 12.61 13.84
CA ALA A 233 11.93 12.48 12.43
C ALA A 233 10.69 12.34 11.54
N GLN A 234 10.85 12.76 10.29
CA GLN A 234 9.97 12.43 9.19
C GLN A 234 10.68 11.43 8.26
N ILE A 235 9.95 10.44 7.77
CA ILE A 235 10.46 9.48 6.80
C ILE A 235 9.67 9.66 5.51
N ALA A 236 10.18 10.56 4.68
CA ALA A 236 9.61 10.96 3.40
C ALA A 236 10.69 11.60 2.51
N LEU A 237 10.38 11.79 1.22
CA LEU A 237 11.31 12.47 0.29
C LEU A 237 11.37 13.99 0.51
N LYS A 238 10.31 14.56 1.12
CA LYS A 238 10.22 16.00 1.44
C LYS A 238 9.59 16.16 2.82
N ARG A 239 9.91 17.24 3.51
CA ARG A 239 9.26 17.60 4.77
C ARG A 239 7.76 17.85 4.56
N HIS A 240 6.96 17.48 5.53
CA HIS A 240 5.53 17.80 5.54
C HIS A 240 5.32 19.26 5.87
N LYS A 241 4.35 19.91 5.22
CA LYS A 241 4.04 21.34 5.43
C LYS A 241 3.70 21.69 6.88
N ASP A 242 3.09 20.76 7.62
CA ASP A 242 2.71 20.95 9.02
C ASP A 242 3.92 20.83 9.98
N PHE A 243 5.06 20.29 9.50
CA PHE A 243 6.28 20.10 10.29
C PHE A 243 7.53 20.57 9.54
N PRO A 244 7.59 21.82 9.08
CA PRO A 244 8.70 22.31 8.24
C PRO A 244 10.05 22.31 8.97
N ASN A 245 10.04 22.40 10.30
CA ASN A 245 11.23 22.45 11.13
C ASN A 245 11.75 21.06 11.56
N VAL A 246 10.97 20.00 11.35
CA VAL A 246 11.42 18.63 11.63
C VAL A 246 12.13 18.07 10.41
N PRO A 247 13.41 17.64 10.52
CA PRO A 247 14.14 17.12 9.36
C PRO A 247 13.52 15.82 8.84
N SER A 248 13.54 15.64 7.53
CA SER A 248 13.33 14.32 6.94
C SER A 248 14.62 13.52 7.01
N ALA A 249 14.50 12.24 7.34
CA ALA A 249 15.67 11.37 7.49
C ALA A 249 16.56 11.32 6.24
N ILE A 250 16.01 11.49 5.03
CA ILE A 250 16.78 11.54 3.77
C ILE A 250 17.78 12.70 3.73
N GLU A 251 17.59 13.73 4.52
CA GLU A 251 18.50 14.88 4.60
C GLU A 251 19.77 14.58 5.38
N LEU A 252 19.76 13.52 6.22
CA LEU A 252 20.83 13.15 7.13
C LEU A 252 21.62 11.92 6.67
N VAL A 253 21.23 11.30 5.55
CA VAL A 253 21.86 10.07 5.07
C VAL A 253 22.92 10.34 3.99
N SER A 254 23.81 9.37 3.79
CA SER A 254 24.82 9.41 2.74
C SER A 254 24.19 9.42 1.33
N LYS A 255 24.95 9.89 0.32
CA LYS A 255 24.51 9.81 -1.10
C LYS A 255 24.19 8.37 -1.51
N ALA A 256 24.91 7.37 -1.00
CA ALA A 256 24.67 5.96 -1.32
C ALA A 256 23.34 5.46 -0.75
N ASP A 257 22.96 5.89 0.44
CA ASP A 257 21.72 5.48 1.09
C ASP A 257 20.50 6.31 0.61
N ARG A 258 20.72 7.46 -0.02
CA ARG A 258 19.63 8.29 -0.56
C ARG A 258 18.74 7.52 -1.55
N ARG A 259 19.32 6.67 -2.41
CA ARG A 259 18.56 5.81 -3.34
C ARG A 259 17.65 4.80 -2.63
N VAL A 260 18.00 4.39 -1.40
CA VAL A 260 17.15 3.53 -0.56
C VAL A 260 15.91 4.30 -0.10
N TYR A 261 16.07 5.55 0.30
CA TYR A 261 14.95 6.41 0.68
C TYR A 261 14.06 6.76 -0.52
N GLU A 262 14.64 6.90 -1.70
CA GLU A 262 13.87 7.07 -2.94
C GLU A 262 13.03 5.83 -3.25
N PHE A 263 13.60 4.62 -3.13
CA PHE A 263 12.87 3.36 -3.25
C PHE A 263 11.71 3.29 -2.26
N PHE A 264 11.98 3.55 -0.97
CA PHE A 264 10.97 3.58 0.08
C PHE A 264 9.90 4.63 -0.17
N GLY A 265 10.27 5.80 -0.69
CA GLY A 265 9.37 6.89 -1.05
C GLY A 265 8.42 6.53 -2.20
N VAL A 266 8.82 5.66 -3.13
CA VAL A 266 7.91 5.13 -4.17
C VAL A 266 6.81 4.30 -3.53
N ALA A 267 7.14 3.39 -2.60
CA ALA A 267 6.16 2.59 -1.89
C ALA A 267 5.21 3.46 -1.04
N GLN A 268 5.70 4.54 -0.44
CA GLN A 268 4.87 5.46 0.35
C GLN A 268 3.77 6.16 -0.45
N GLN A 269 3.94 6.34 -1.76
CA GLN A 269 2.90 6.89 -2.63
C GLN A 269 1.67 5.98 -2.68
N MET A 270 1.86 4.67 -2.50
CA MET A 270 0.81 3.64 -2.50
C MET A 270 0.23 3.39 -1.09
N GLY A 271 0.04 4.41 -0.28
CA GLY A 271 -0.13 4.32 1.16
C GLY A 271 -1.33 3.56 1.68
N ARG A 272 -2.43 3.48 0.90
CA ARG A 272 -3.68 2.79 1.31
C ARG A 272 -4.24 1.97 0.15
N PRO A 273 -3.53 0.90 -0.24
CA PRO A 273 -3.86 0.14 -1.44
C PRO A 273 -5.00 -0.86 -1.22
N TYR A 274 -5.82 -0.99 -2.26
CA TYR A 274 -6.87 -1.98 -2.39
C TYR A 274 -6.60 -2.88 -3.58
N VAL A 275 -6.74 -4.19 -3.36
CA VAL A 275 -6.52 -5.21 -4.38
C VAL A 275 -7.68 -6.21 -4.41
N ALA A 276 -7.94 -6.77 -5.59
CA ALA A 276 -8.72 -7.99 -5.74
C ALA A 276 -7.80 -9.19 -6.02
N PRO A 277 -8.22 -10.44 -5.73
CA PRO A 277 -7.47 -11.64 -6.04
C PRO A 277 -7.04 -11.71 -7.52
N PRO A 278 -5.99 -12.47 -7.86
CA PRO A 278 -5.65 -12.72 -9.25
C PRO A 278 -6.77 -13.52 -9.96
N LYS A 279 -6.85 -13.39 -11.28
CA LYS A 279 -7.80 -14.12 -12.13
C LYS A 279 -9.29 -13.82 -11.86
N VAL A 280 -9.61 -12.69 -11.28
CA VAL A 280 -11.00 -12.17 -11.25
C VAL A 280 -11.37 -11.74 -12.66
N PRO A 281 -12.63 -12.00 -13.14
CA PRO A 281 -13.08 -11.59 -14.46
C PRO A 281 -12.90 -10.10 -14.72
N ALA A 282 -12.50 -9.75 -15.95
CA ALA A 282 -12.12 -8.38 -16.31
C ALA A 282 -13.25 -7.36 -16.17
N ASP A 283 -14.46 -7.77 -16.46
CA ASP A 283 -15.70 -6.97 -16.31
C ASP A 283 -15.90 -6.53 -14.86
N LYS A 284 -15.68 -7.43 -13.89
CA LYS A 284 -15.79 -7.14 -12.45
C LYS A 284 -14.65 -6.24 -11.96
N ILE A 285 -13.44 -6.44 -12.48
CA ILE A 285 -12.31 -5.53 -12.16
C ILE A 285 -12.58 -4.13 -12.72
N LYS A 286 -13.11 -4.02 -13.95
CA LYS A 286 -13.53 -2.74 -14.54
C LYS A 286 -14.58 -2.06 -13.65
N ALA A 287 -15.61 -2.78 -13.21
CA ALA A 287 -16.65 -2.25 -12.33
C ALA A 287 -16.09 -1.74 -10.98
N LEU A 288 -15.23 -2.52 -10.33
CA LEU A 288 -14.60 -2.14 -9.05
C LEU A 288 -13.66 -0.93 -9.21
N ARG A 289 -12.87 -0.85 -10.29
CA ARG A 289 -12.00 0.31 -10.59
C ARG A 289 -12.80 1.56 -10.87
N THR A 290 -13.89 1.46 -11.66
CA THR A 290 -14.80 2.57 -11.92
C THR A 290 -15.44 3.07 -10.63
N ALA A 291 -15.96 2.17 -9.81
CA ALA A 291 -16.53 2.52 -8.51
C ALA A 291 -15.51 3.17 -7.56
N PHE A 292 -14.25 2.67 -7.52
CA PHE A 292 -13.18 3.26 -6.75
C PHE A 292 -12.89 4.70 -7.20
N ASN A 293 -12.70 4.90 -8.51
CA ASN A 293 -12.38 6.21 -9.06
C ASN A 293 -13.51 7.23 -8.79
N ALA A 294 -14.77 6.82 -8.87
CA ALA A 294 -15.91 7.67 -8.51
C ALA A 294 -15.95 7.98 -7.00
N THR A 295 -15.64 7.00 -6.16
CA THR A 295 -15.67 7.20 -4.70
C THR A 295 -14.62 8.21 -4.22
N VAL A 296 -13.39 8.14 -4.74
CA VAL A 296 -12.29 8.97 -4.22
C VAL A 296 -12.41 10.46 -4.59
N VAL A 297 -13.33 10.81 -5.49
CA VAL A 297 -13.68 12.20 -5.83
C VAL A 297 -15.07 12.61 -5.30
N ASP A 298 -15.80 11.70 -4.65
CA ASP A 298 -17.12 11.97 -4.09
C ASP A 298 -17.07 12.99 -2.96
N LYS A 299 -17.90 14.03 -3.05
CA LYS A 299 -17.92 15.14 -2.07
C LYS A 299 -18.22 14.67 -0.65
N ALA A 300 -19.12 13.70 -0.47
CA ALA A 300 -19.49 13.18 0.84
C ALA A 300 -18.34 12.31 1.42
N PHE A 301 -17.67 11.50 0.58
CA PHE A 301 -16.45 10.79 0.99
C PHE A 301 -15.36 11.76 1.44
N LEU A 302 -15.05 12.78 0.64
CA LEU A 302 -14.03 13.76 0.95
C LEU A 302 -14.36 14.57 2.24
N LYS A 303 -15.65 14.88 2.47
CA LYS A 303 -16.13 15.51 3.70
C LYS A 303 -15.87 14.61 4.91
N ASP A 304 -16.18 13.32 4.83
CA ASP A 304 -15.91 12.35 5.91
C ASP A 304 -14.41 12.19 6.17
N MET A 305 -13.59 12.11 5.10
CA MET A 305 -12.12 12.02 5.23
C MET A 305 -11.56 13.26 5.97
N LYS A 306 -12.02 14.46 5.60
CA LYS A 306 -11.62 15.71 6.27
C LYS A 306 -12.07 15.71 7.73
N ARG A 307 -13.31 15.35 8.02
CA ARG A 307 -13.86 15.26 9.39
C ARG A 307 -13.04 14.33 10.28
N LEU A 308 -12.60 13.19 9.71
CA LEU A 308 -11.75 12.22 10.40
C LEU A 308 -10.25 12.54 10.35
N ARG A 309 -9.86 13.68 9.80
CA ARG A 309 -8.46 14.10 9.62
C ARG A 309 -7.62 13.08 8.86
N LEU A 310 -8.24 12.36 7.93
CA LEU A 310 -7.59 11.41 7.04
C LEU A 310 -7.19 12.11 5.74
N SER A 311 -5.94 11.93 5.32
CA SER A 311 -5.45 12.50 4.06
C SER A 311 -5.92 11.68 2.86
N THR A 312 -6.17 12.39 1.74
CA THR A 312 -6.48 11.79 0.44
C THR A 312 -5.50 12.30 -0.60
N ASP A 313 -4.94 11.40 -1.38
CA ASP A 313 -4.12 11.66 -2.57
C ASP A 313 -4.18 10.39 -3.41
N PRO A 314 -5.32 10.14 -4.09
CA PRO A 314 -5.63 8.85 -4.64
C PRO A 314 -4.79 8.50 -5.87
N LEU A 315 -4.55 7.21 -6.03
CA LEU A 315 -3.97 6.60 -7.22
C LEU A 315 -4.94 5.57 -7.79
N THR A 316 -5.13 5.59 -9.11
CA THR A 316 -5.89 4.56 -9.82
C THR A 316 -5.14 3.22 -9.80
N GLY A 317 -5.84 2.12 -10.12
CA GLY A 317 -5.20 0.80 -10.25
C GLY A 317 -4.04 0.80 -11.25
N GLN A 318 -4.21 1.47 -12.39
CA GLN A 318 -3.17 1.58 -13.42
C GLN A 318 -1.94 2.39 -12.94
N GLN A 319 -2.17 3.46 -12.18
CA GLN A 319 -1.06 4.21 -11.57
C GLN A 319 -0.30 3.38 -10.53
N MET A 320 -1.02 2.54 -9.77
CA MET A 320 -0.43 1.57 -8.85
C MET A 320 0.47 0.58 -9.58
N GLU A 321 0.00 -0.01 -10.68
CA GLU A 321 0.76 -0.94 -11.51
C GLU A 321 2.05 -0.31 -12.04
N LYS A 322 2.01 0.94 -12.53
CA LYS A 322 3.19 1.69 -12.97
C LYS A 322 4.21 1.90 -11.85
N LEU A 323 3.77 2.22 -10.63
CA LEU A 323 4.67 2.39 -9.48
C LEU A 323 5.30 1.06 -9.05
N ILE A 324 4.57 -0.04 -9.13
CA ILE A 324 5.09 -1.38 -8.86
C ILE A 324 6.16 -1.75 -9.91
N ASP A 325 5.90 -1.50 -11.20
CA ASP A 325 6.90 -1.73 -12.24
C ASP A 325 8.16 -0.88 -12.03
N LYS A 326 8.00 0.37 -11.57
CA LYS A 326 9.13 1.21 -11.16
C LYS A 326 9.93 0.58 -10.02
N LEU A 327 9.29 0.02 -8.99
CA LEU A 327 10.01 -0.68 -7.91
C LEU A 327 10.79 -1.90 -8.42
N TYR A 328 10.21 -2.66 -9.35
CA TYR A 328 10.86 -3.80 -9.97
C TYR A 328 11.94 -3.43 -11.01
N SER A 329 12.05 -2.16 -11.38
CA SER A 329 13.10 -1.65 -12.29
C SER A 329 14.38 -1.20 -11.58
N TYR A 330 14.38 -1.12 -10.24
CA TYR A 330 15.59 -0.79 -9.50
C TYR A 330 16.70 -1.85 -9.71
N ASP A 331 17.95 -1.37 -9.79
CA ASP A 331 19.08 -2.28 -9.96
C ASP A 331 19.33 -3.14 -8.70
N GLN A 332 19.99 -4.27 -8.90
CA GLN A 332 20.21 -5.25 -7.83
C GLN A 332 21.10 -4.71 -6.70
N VAL A 333 21.93 -3.71 -6.96
CA VAL A 333 22.77 -3.08 -5.93
C VAL A 333 21.88 -2.36 -4.92
N VAL A 334 20.92 -1.56 -5.42
CA VAL A 334 19.93 -0.88 -4.57
C VAL A 334 19.06 -1.88 -3.83
N LEU A 335 18.51 -2.89 -4.53
CA LEU A 335 17.65 -3.91 -3.89
C LEU A 335 18.39 -4.70 -2.81
N ASN A 336 19.66 -5.04 -3.01
CA ASN A 336 20.47 -5.70 -2.00
C ASN A 336 20.68 -4.79 -0.78
N ARG A 337 20.98 -3.49 -1.03
CA ARG A 337 21.17 -2.52 0.06
C ARG A 337 19.87 -2.29 0.83
N VAL A 338 18.74 -2.13 0.14
CA VAL A 338 17.41 -2.05 0.78
C VAL A 338 17.14 -3.27 1.65
N GLY A 339 17.36 -4.46 1.12
CA GLY A 339 17.15 -5.71 1.87
C GLY A 339 18.08 -5.83 3.10
N GLU A 340 19.31 -5.36 3.02
CA GLU A 340 20.23 -5.27 4.18
C GLU A 340 19.68 -4.34 5.25
N LEU A 341 19.31 -3.14 4.85
CA LEU A 341 18.81 -2.10 5.75
C LEU A 341 17.48 -2.48 6.41
N PHE A 342 16.63 -3.24 5.71
CA PHE A 342 15.39 -3.77 6.27
C PHE A 342 15.59 -5.05 7.10
N GLY A 343 16.82 -5.50 7.28
CA GLY A 343 17.14 -6.70 8.05
C GLY A 343 16.70 -8.00 7.37
N ILE A 344 16.52 -8.00 6.04
CA ILE A 344 16.19 -9.20 5.26
C ILE A 344 17.41 -10.11 5.20
N ALA A 345 17.23 -11.37 5.57
CA ALA A 345 18.32 -12.36 5.57
C ALA A 345 18.96 -12.51 4.18
N LYS A 346 20.28 -12.72 4.14
CA LYS A 346 21.02 -12.87 2.88
C LYS A 346 20.46 -13.98 1.97
N ALA A 347 20.01 -15.09 2.56
CA ALA A 347 19.41 -16.19 1.83
C ALA A 347 18.09 -15.79 1.14
N GLU A 348 17.27 -14.95 1.79
CA GLU A 348 16.04 -14.40 1.24
C GLU A 348 16.35 -13.42 0.12
N ARG A 349 17.31 -12.51 0.30
CA ARG A 349 17.76 -11.58 -0.75
C ARG A 349 18.30 -12.30 -1.98
N THR A 350 19.06 -13.38 -1.77
CA THR A 350 19.56 -14.22 -2.88
C THR A 350 18.42 -14.90 -3.62
N TYR A 351 17.40 -15.37 -2.91
CA TYR A 351 16.19 -15.96 -3.50
C TYR A 351 15.43 -14.91 -4.33
N ALA A 352 15.22 -13.72 -3.77
CA ALA A 352 14.56 -12.61 -4.46
C ALA A 352 15.30 -12.23 -5.75
N CYS A 353 16.62 -12.07 -5.67
CA CYS A 353 17.45 -11.76 -6.81
C CYS A 353 17.25 -12.77 -7.95
N LYS A 354 17.35 -14.09 -7.65
CA LYS A 354 17.14 -15.13 -8.65
C LYS A 354 15.74 -15.13 -9.26
N LYS A 355 14.74 -14.72 -8.50
CA LYS A 355 13.33 -14.75 -8.92
C LYS A 355 12.93 -13.49 -9.72
N PHE A 356 13.47 -12.32 -9.37
CA PHE A 356 12.96 -11.05 -9.85
C PHE A 356 14.00 -10.22 -10.65
N ALA A 357 15.30 -10.53 -10.57
CA ALA A 357 16.32 -9.82 -11.34
C ALA A 357 16.10 -10.06 -12.85
N LYS A 358 16.25 -9.00 -13.64
CA LYS A 358 16.24 -9.11 -15.12
C LYS A 358 17.38 -10.00 -15.64
N ASP A 359 18.52 -9.96 -14.97
CA ASP A 359 19.67 -10.83 -15.21
C ASP A 359 20.02 -11.61 -13.93
N PRO A 360 19.67 -12.91 -13.83
CA PRO A 360 20.01 -13.72 -12.66
C PRO A 360 21.51 -13.93 -12.43
N SER A 361 22.37 -13.66 -13.40
CA SER A 361 23.83 -13.80 -13.26
C SER A 361 24.41 -12.84 -12.22
N VAL A 362 23.79 -11.66 -12.04
CA VAL A 362 24.19 -10.64 -11.05
C VAL A 362 23.98 -11.12 -9.61
N CYS A 363 23.20 -12.19 -9.40
CA CYS A 363 22.92 -12.76 -8.08
C CYS A 363 24.02 -13.68 -7.56
N LYS A 364 24.98 -14.06 -8.43
CA LYS A 364 26.13 -14.86 -8.04
C LYS A 364 27.23 -13.92 -7.51
N LYS A 365 27.71 -14.11 -6.26
CA LYS A 365 28.91 -13.39 -5.81
C LYS A 365 30.06 -13.70 -6.77
N LYS A 366 30.73 -12.67 -7.32
CA LYS A 366 32.07 -12.84 -7.86
C LYS A 366 32.93 -13.43 -6.74
N LYS A 367 33.35 -14.70 -6.84
CA LYS A 367 34.36 -15.28 -5.95
C LYS A 367 35.57 -14.36 -6.04
N LYS A 368 35.93 -13.65 -4.96
CA LYS A 368 37.21 -12.96 -4.87
C LYS A 368 38.26 -14.03 -5.11
N LYS A 369 38.94 -14.01 -6.25
CA LYS A 369 40.16 -14.79 -6.47
C LYS A 369 41.14 -14.34 -5.39
N LYS A 370 41.32 -15.15 -4.34
CA LYS A 370 42.50 -15.03 -3.46
C LYS A 370 43.72 -15.25 -4.36
N LYS A 371 44.38 -14.17 -4.76
CA LYS A 371 45.74 -14.25 -5.25
C LYS A 371 46.55 -14.85 -4.09
N LYS A 372 46.89 -16.14 -4.19
CA LYS A 372 47.98 -16.73 -3.40
C LYS A 372 49.23 -15.94 -3.82
N LYS A 373 49.72 -15.04 -2.99
CA LYS A 373 51.12 -14.66 -3.03
C LYS A 373 51.92 -15.92 -2.66
N LYS A 374 52.50 -16.59 -3.65
CA LYS A 374 53.62 -17.47 -3.42
C LYS A 374 54.79 -16.55 -3.07
N SER A 375 55.22 -16.60 -1.84
CA SER A 375 56.58 -16.15 -1.42
C SER A 375 57.56 -17.15 -1.98
N SER A 376 58.35 -16.73 -2.91
CA SER A 376 59.70 -17.28 -3.11
C SER A 376 60.67 -16.55 -2.22
#